data_3fb1b8fb91917f0125606db3d6e184b7
#
_entry.id   3fb1b8fb91917f0125606db3d6e184b7
#
_cell.length_a   1.000
_cell.length_b   1.000
_cell.length_c   1.000
_cell.angle_alpha   90.00
_cell.angle_beta   90.00
_cell.angle_gamma   90.00
#
_symmetry.space_group_name_H-M   'P 1'
#
loop_
_entity.id
_entity.type
_entity.pdbx_description
1 polymer ?
#
loop_
_entity_poly.entity_id
_entity_poly.type
_entity_poly.pdbx_seq_one_letter_code
_entity_poly.pdbx_strand_id
1 'polypeptide(L)'
;MTVMTQAETVPTMLPAFGGSVPQGLELRHLRYFVAVADAGTFTHAAERMYIAQPTLSQQIRRLEEIIGASLLQRRREGLRLTRAGAVLLEDARRVLSLLDHGLCRTRQAAGLGRPRLRFVIPAYLPETLAVEAASRLRSMADAADVDITWMDTALGAEFSPIRQRRADAGLDWTDPAIADLPAPLDVMQLGEFEPDLWVPDTHPAASRGVMGLDELAHMDVIHGPRRAGGWTYDRWLAVLRTHNSDFDFADPPFPQSLPMTLAFAASGSSHAAVLTGPCHRIQGQAVPARPGPVTGAGSWGMVPVRAGQYQLTAAAGLVWNGELPRPLQQLLFDTADGFGADRGPILERVTAPRA
;
A
#
# COMPACT_ATOMS: atom_id res chain seq x y z
N MET A 1 45.34 -21.12 -52.87
CA MET A 1 43.94 -20.81 -53.07
C MET A 1 43.39 -20.37 -51.72
N THR A 2 43.34 -19.07 -51.53
CA THR A 2 42.94 -18.43 -50.27
C THR A 2 41.47 -18.06 -50.40
N VAL A 3 40.65 -18.66 -49.57
CA VAL A 3 39.20 -18.31 -49.50
C VAL A 3 39.10 -17.14 -48.50
N MET A 4 38.85 -15.96 -49.03
CA MET A 4 38.43 -14.80 -48.20
C MET A 4 36.94 -14.96 -47.85
N THR A 5 36.68 -15.15 -46.56
CA THR A 5 35.31 -15.08 -46.00
C THR A 5 34.91 -13.62 -45.89
N GLN A 6 33.93 -13.19 -46.66
CA GLN A 6 33.30 -11.89 -46.51
C GLN A 6 32.45 -11.92 -45.23
N ALA A 7 32.76 -11.02 -44.32
CA ALA A 7 31.87 -10.74 -43.18
C ALA A 7 30.66 -9.95 -43.71
N GLU A 8 29.48 -10.58 -43.73
CA GLU A 8 28.21 -9.90 -43.94
C GLU A 8 27.94 -8.93 -42.79
N THR A 9 27.95 -7.66 -43.13
CA THR A 9 27.51 -6.59 -42.20
C THR A 9 25.99 -6.69 -42.07
N VAL A 10 25.50 -7.23 -40.96
CA VAL A 10 24.09 -7.20 -40.60
C VAL A 10 23.71 -5.75 -40.35
N PRO A 11 22.76 -5.15 -41.07
CA PRO A 11 22.29 -3.81 -40.79
C PRO A 11 21.52 -3.84 -39.45
N THR A 12 22.06 -3.18 -38.44
CA THR A 12 21.39 -2.93 -37.18
C THR A 12 20.28 -1.89 -37.42
N MET A 13 19.14 -2.33 -37.95
CA MET A 13 17.90 -1.58 -37.87
C MET A 13 17.22 -1.94 -36.57
N LEU A 14 17.56 -1.25 -35.48
CA LEU A 14 16.66 -1.16 -34.32
C LEU A 14 15.40 -0.43 -34.80
N PRO A 15 14.19 -0.97 -34.52
CA PRO A 15 12.97 -0.23 -34.82
C PRO A 15 13.05 1.11 -34.10
N ALA A 16 12.78 2.19 -34.80
CA ALA A 16 12.69 3.51 -34.25
C ALA A 16 11.56 3.53 -33.23
N PHE A 17 11.90 3.38 -31.96
CA PHE A 17 11.01 3.82 -30.89
C PHE A 17 10.78 5.32 -31.12
N GLY A 18 9.54 5.73 -31.33
CA GLY A 18 9.16 7.09 -31.69
C GLY A 18 9.31 8.11 -30.55
N GLY A 19 10.50 8.21 -30.02
CA GLY A 19 10.99 9.15 -29.05
C GLY A 19 12.44 8.82 -28.81
N SER A 20 13.37 9.65 -29.26
CA SER A 20 14.78 9.44 -29.00
C SER A 20 15.04 9.59 -27.51
N VAL A 21 15.40 8.48 -26.84
CA VAL A 21 15.97 8.56 -25.49
C VAL A 21 17.17 9.52 -25.60
N PRO A 22 17.23 10.61 -24.82
CA PRO A 22 18.33 11.56 -24.93
C PRO A 22 19.67 10.88 -24.76
N GLN A 23 20.63 11.21 -25.62
CA GLN A 23 21.98 10.66 -25.47
C GLN A 23 22.56 11.05 -24.11
N GLY A 24 23.14 10.05 -23.42
CA GLY A 24 23.72 10.22 -22.09
C GLY A 24 22.75 9.97 -20.93
N LEU A 25 21.48 9.64 -21.18
CA LEU A 25 20.62 9.12 -20.13
C LEU A 25 20.99 7.67 -19.81
N GLU A 26 21.29 7.41 -18.55
CA GLU A 26 21.68 6.08 -18.07
C GLU A 26 20.75 5.63 -16.92
N LEU A 27 20.59 4.32 -16.75
CA LEU A 27 19.77 3.74 -15.66
C LEU A 27 20.24 4.18 -14.26
N ARG A 28 21.54 4.45 -14.10
CA ARG A 28 22.06 4.97 -12.82
C ARG A 28 21.46 6.34 -12.47
N HIS A 29 21.19 7.21 -13.44
CA HIS A 29 20.54 8.50 -13.19
C HIS A 29 19.13 8.31 -12.61
N LEU A 30 18.36 7.37 -13.18
CA LEU A 30 17.01 7.04 -12.66
C LEU A 30 17.10 6.45 -11.25
N ARG A 31 18.04 5.53 -10.98
CA ARG A 31 18.25 4.96 -9.65
C ARG A 31 18.59 6.02 -8.61
N TYR A 32 19.48 6.94 -8.93
CA TYR A 32 19.88 8.03 -8.05
C TYR A 32 18.71 9.00 -7.79
N PHE A 33 17.96 9.33 -8.82
CA PHE A 33 16.79 10.19 -8.70
C PHE A 33 15.72 9.58 -7.79
N VAL A 34 15.38 8.30 -7.99
CA VAL A 34 14.45 7.57 -7.13
C VAL A 34 14.97 7.53 -5.68
N ALA A 35 16.27 7.22 -5.48
CA ALA A 35 16.85 7.18 -4.14
C ALA A 35 16.76 8.54 -3.41
N VAL A 36 16.99 9.66 -4.12
CA VAL A 36 16.90 11.02 -3.57
C VAL A 36 15.44 11.37 -3.24
N ALA A 37 14.51 11.02 -4.12
CA ALA A 37 13.08 11.25 -3.91
C ALA A 37 12.55 10.46 -2.70
N ASP A 38 12.98 9.20 -2.53
CA ASP A 38 12.57 8.33 -1.43
C ASP A 38 13.18 8.76 -0.08
N ALA A 39 14.44 9.21 -0.09
CA ALA A 39 15.15 9.62 1.13
C ALA A 39 14.78 11.04 1.61
N GLY A 40 14.21 11.88 0.74
CA GLY A 40 13.88 13.28 1.04
C GLY A 40 15.08 14.21 1.25
N THR A 41 16.30 13.68 1.29
CA THR A 41 17.56 14.43 1.40
C THR A 41 18.66 13.79 0.58
N PHE A 42 19.59 14.62 0.07
CA PHE A 42 20.77 14.12 -0.67
C PHE A 42 21.73 13.31 0.21
N THR A 43 21.84 13.67 1.49
CA THR A 43 22.75 12.99 2.43
C THR A 43 22.28 11.55 2.68
N HIS A 44 21.05 11.35 3.09
CA HIS A 44 20.51 9.99 3.33
C HIS A 44 20.48 9.15 2.05
N ALA A 45 20.18 9.76 0.89
CA ALA A 45 20.21 9.05 -0.38
C ALA A 45 21.65 8.58 -0.72
N ALA A 46 22.66 9.43 -0.51
CA ALA A 46 24.05 9.11 -0.79
C ALA A 46 24.58 7.97 0.12
N GLU A 47 24.20 8.01 1.42
CA GLU A 47 24.50 6.94 2.38
C GLU A 47 23.90 5.60 1.92
N ARG A 48 22.60 5.59 1.56
CA ARG A 48 21.92 4.38 1.06
C ARG A 48 22.49 3.84 -0.25
N MET A 49 23.04 4.73 -1.10
CA MET A 49 23.64 4.35 -2.38
C MET A 49 25.15 4.09 -2.29
N TYR A 50 25.75 4.23 -1.10
CA TYR A 50 27.17 4.05 -0.83
C TYR A 50 28.08 4.92 -1.75
N ILE A 51 27.68 6.19 -1.95
CA ILE A 51 28.43 7.17 -2.73
C ILE A 51 28.57 8.50 -1.99
N ALA A 52 29.51 9.34 -2.42
CA ALA A 52 29.66 10.68 -1.87
C ALA A 52 28.48 11.58 -2.29
N GLN A 53 27.96 12.37 -1.36
CA GLN A 53 26.84 13.30 -1.60
C GLN A 53 27.12 14.30 -2.77
N PRO A 54 28.34 14.87 -2.95
CA PRO A 54 28.63 15.71 -4.11
C PRO A 54 28.45 14.97 -5.44
N THR A 55 28.88 13.71 -5.51
CA THR A 55 28.72 12.85 -6.68
C THR A 55 27.25 12.65 -7.01
N LEU A 56 26.42 12.30 -6.01
CA LEU A 56 24.98 12.14 -6.19
C LEU A 56 24.34 13.43 -6.70
N SER A 57 24.68 14.57 -6.09
CA SER A 57 24.17 15.89 -6.50
C SER A 57 24.56 16.23 -7.95
N GLN A 58 25.77 15.90 -8.38
CA GLN A 58 26.22 16.10 -9.75
C GLN A 58 25.44 15.22 -10.74
N GLN A 59 25.18 13.97 -10.40
CA GLN A 59 24.42 13.05 -11.25
C GLN A 59 22.95 13.49 -11.41
N ILE A 60 22.35 14.03 -10.36
CA ILE A 60 20.99 14.60 -10.45
C ILE A 60 20.98 15.85 -11.33
N ARG A 61 21.93 16.77 -11.18
CA ARG A 61 22.04 17.93 -12.09
C ARG A 61 22.21 17.48 -13.55
N ARG A 62 23.05 16.46 -13.77
CA ARG A 62 23.23 15.91 -15.12
C ARG A 62 21.93 15.37 -15.70
N LEU A 63 21.12 14.70 -14.89
CA LEU A 63 19.79 14.22 -15.29
C LEU A 63 18.87 15.39 -15.66
N GLU A 64 18.82 16.44 -14.82
CA GLU A 64 18.02 17.65 -15.07
C GLU A 64 18.48 18.37 -16.37
N GLU A 65 19.77 18.45 -16.64
CA GLU A 65 20.33 18.99 -17.89
C GLU A 65 19.89 18.16 -19.11
N ILE A 66 19.97 16.82 -19.03
CA ILE A 66 19.56 15.91 -20.11
C ILE A 66 18.07 16.08 -20.43
N ILE A 67 17.24 16.22 -19.40
CA ILE A 67 15.78 16.37 -19.53
C ILE A 67 15.40 17.80 -19.92
N GLY A 68 16.24 18.78 -19.58
CA GLY A 68 15.96 20.22 -19.79
C GLY A 68 14.95 20.79 -18.78
N ALA A 69 14.75 20.15 -17.63
CA ALA A 69 13.81 20.58 -16.59
C ALA A 69 14.32 20.26 -15.19
N SER A 70 14.07 21.14 -14.23
CA SER A 70 14.30 20.85 -12.81
C SER A 70 13.31 19.81 -12.31
N LEU A 71 13.80 18.76 -11.66
CA LEU A 71 13.02 17.67 -11.10
C LEU A 71 12.82 17.84 -9.59
N LEU A 72 13.77 18.51 -8.94
CA LEU A 72 13.82 18.72 -7.50
C LEU A 72 13.91 20.21 -7.17
N GLN A 73 13.25 20.61 -6.09
CA GLN A 73 13.35 21.96 -5.54
C GLN A 73 13.69 21.90 -4.05
N ARG A 74 14.62 22.75 -3.63
CA ARG A 74 14.95 22.93 -2.22
C ARG A 74 13.96 23.92 -1.58
N ARG A 75 13.37 23.52 -0.47
CA ARG A 75 12.54 24.39 0.37
C ARG A 75 13.08 24.41 1.80
N ARG A 76 12.58 25.35 2.62
CA ARG A 76 12.97 25.43 4.04
C ARG A 76 12.67 24.13 4.81
N GLU A 77 11.65 23.38 4.37
CA GLU A 77 11.19 22.13 4.96
C GLU A 77 11.86 20.87 4.37
N GLY A 78 12.84 21.02 3.50
CA GLY A 78 13.53 19.89 2.84
C GLY A 78 13.44 19.89 1.33
N LEU A 79 13.67 18.74 0.73
CA LEU A 79 13.66 18.51 -0.70
C LEU A 79 12.26 18.10 -1.16
N ARG A 80 11.73 18.74 -2.22
CA ARG A 80 10.45 18.40 -2.83
C ARG A 80 10.59 18.16 -4.33
N LEU A 81 9.72 17.32 -4.86
CA LEU A 81 9.59 17.11 -6.30
C LEU A 81 8.91 18.33 -6.95
N THR A 82 9.36 18.67 -8.16
CA THR A 82 8.59 19.49 -9.08
C THR A 82 7.48 18.66 -9.72
N ARG A 83 6.57 19.29 -10.51
CA ARG A 83 5.59 18.54 -11.30
C ARG A 83 6.28 17.60 -12.31
N ALA A 84 7.34 18.06 -12.97
CA ALA A 84 8.16 17.24 -13.86
C ALA A 84 8.84 16.09 -13.11
N GLY A 85 9.37 16.37 -11.89
CA GLY A 85 9.95 15.36 -11.02
C GLY A 85 8.95 14.29 -10.60
N ALA A 86 7.70 14.65 -10.28
CA ALA A 86 6.67 13.69 -9.91
C ALA A 86 6.34 12.73 -11.08
N VAL A 87 6.19 13.26 -12.30
CA VAL A 87 5.97 12.46 -13.52
C VAL A 87 7.15 11.52 -13.76
N LEU A 88 8.38 12.06 -13.76
CA LEU A 88 9.56 11.22 -13.98
C LEU A 88 9.74 10.16 -12.91
N LEU A 89 9.40 10.45 -11.65
CA LEU A 89 9.55 9.49 -10.56
C LEU A 89 8.69 8.25 -10.78
N GLU A 90 7.45 8.44 -11.21
CA GLU A 90 6.55 7.34 -11.54
C GLU A 90 7.12 6.50 -12.69
N ASP A 91 7.52 7.13 -13.79
CA ASP A 91 8.08 6.43 -14.94
C ASP A 91 9.45 5.78 -14.65
N ALA A 92 10.32 6.45 -13.88
CA ALA A 92 11.61 5.90 -13.47
C ALA A 92 11.45 4.61 -12.64
N ARG A 93 10.51 4.59 -11.70
CA ARG A 93 10.20 3.38 -10.92
C ARG A 93 9.66 2.26 -11.81
N ARG A 94 8.81 2.61 -12.77
CA ARG A 94 8.25 1.68 -13.76
C ARG A 94 9.34 1.01 -14.60
N VAL A 95 10.24 1.81 -15.14
CA VAL A 95 11.39 1.34 -15.94
C VAL A 95 12.32 0.45 -15.12
N LEU A 96 12.67 0.86 -13.91
CA LEU A 96 13.55 0.10 -13.02
C LEU A 96 12.92 -1.23 -12.58
N SER A 97 11.62 -1.25 -12.29
CA SER A 97 10.89 -2.47 -11.96
C SER A 97 10.83 -3.43 -13.15
N LEU A 98 10.52 -2.93 -14.35
CA LEU A 98 10.48 -3.74 -15.56
C LEU A 98 11.84 -4.37 -15.87
N LEU A 99 12.94 -3.61 -15.70
CA LEU A 99 14.29 -4.12 -15.85
C LEU A 99 14.60 -5.23 -14.83
N ASP A 100 14.23 -5.02 -13.56
CA ASP A 100 14.44 -5.99 -12.48
C ASP A 100 13.72 -7.32 -12.78
N HIS A 101 12.44 -7.24 -13.18
CA HIS A 101 11.68 -8.41 -13.62
C HIS A 101 12.29 -9.07 -14.87
N GLY A 102 12.76 -8.29 -15.84
CA GLY A 102 13.43 -8.80 -17.04
C GLY A 102 14.68 -9.59 -16.71
N LEU A 103 15.54 -9.03 -15.85
CA LEU A 103 16.75 -9.69 -15.36
C LEU A 103 16.43 -10.96 -14.56
N CYS A 104 15.40 -10.91 -13.71
CA CYS A 104 14.95 -12.07 -12.95
C CYS A 104 14.52 -13.21 -13.88
N ARG A 105 13.67 -12.93 -14.88
CA ARG A 105 13.24 -13.90 -15.90
C ARG A 105 14.40 -14.47 -16.71
N THR A 106 15.36 -13.61 -17.07
CA THR A 106 16.57 -14.06 -17.82
C THR A 106 17.40 -15.03 -16.98
N ARG A 107 17.62 -14.71 -15.69
CA ARG A 107 18.33 -15.61 -14.76
C ARG A 107 17.59 -16.93 -14.57
N GLN A 108 16.26 -16.89 -14.44
CA GLN A 108 15.42 -18.09 -14.33
C GLN A 108 15.54 -18.96 -15.59
N ALA A 109 15.46 -18.37 -16.77
CA ALA A 109 15.63 -19.10 -18.03
C ALA A 109 17.03 -19.74 -18.20
N ALA A 110 18.03 -19.14 -17.55
CA ALA A 110 19.40 -19.67 -17.47
C ALA A 110 19.60 -20.68 -16.32
N GLY A 111 18.55 -21.04 -15.56
CA GLY A 111 18.67 -21.87 -14.36
C GLY A 111 19.38 -21.20 -13.17
N LEU A 112 19.51 -19.87 -13.21
CA LEU A 112 20.25 -19.07 -12.23
C LEU A 112 19.30 -18.25 -11.33
N GLY A 113 18.61 -18.89 -10.41
CA GLY A 113 17.79 -18.21 -9.40
C GLY A 113 16.29 -18.42 -9.56
N ARG A 114 15.57 -17.98 -8.55
CA ARG A 114 14.11 -18.10 -8.42
C ARG A 114 13.41 -16.79 -8.80
N PRO A 115 12.15 -16.84 -9.26
CA PRO A 115 11.32 -15.64 -9.34
C PRO A 115 11.24 -14.96 -7.99
N ARG A 116 11.18 -13.63 -7.97
CA ARG A 116 11.05 -12.86 -6.72
C ARG A 116 9.76 -12.06 -6.74
N LEU A 117 9.05 -12.08 -5.63
CA LEU A 117 7.86 -11.28 -5.36
C LEU A 117 8.14 -10.34 -4.19
N ARG A 118 8.07 -9.02 -4.39
CA ARG A 118 8.12 -8.03 -3.33
C ARG A 118 6.69 -7.82 -2.85
N PHE A 119 6.40 -8.26 -1.63
CA PHE A 119 5.07 -8.26 -1.06
C PHE A 119 4.99 -7.36 0.18
N VAL A 120 3.98 -6.51 0.24
CA VAL A 120 3.75 -5.58 1.34
C VAL A 120 2.54 -5.97 2.17
N ILE A 121 2.69 -5.94 3.49
CA ILE A 121 1.61 -6.09 4.45
C ILE A 121 1.59 -4.84 5.32
N PRO A 122 0.56 -3.99 5.20
CA PRO A 122 0.44 -2.81 6.04
C PRO A 122 0.08 -3.16 7.48
N ALA A 123 0.69 -2.43 8.43
CA ALA A 123 0.45 -2.64 9.86
C ALA A 123 -0.97 -2.28 10.35
N TYR A 124 -1.77 -1.64 9.51
CA TYR A 124 -3.15 -1.23 9.85
C TYR A 124 -4.23 -2.23 9.42
N LEU A 125 -3.84 -3.35 8.83
CA LEU A 125 -4.77 -4.45 8.53
C LEU A 125 -4.99 -5.35 9.75
N PRO A 126 -6.12 -6.09 9.79
CA PRO A 126 -6.34 -7.09 10.83
C PRO A 126 -5.17 -8.07 10.90
N GLU A 127 -4.58 -8.24 12.10
CA GLU A 127 -3.45 -9.14 12.30
C GLU A 127 -3.76 -10.57 11.83
N THR A 128 -4.98 -11.04 12.10
CA THR A 128 -5.44 -12.37 11.67
C THR A 128 -5.42 -12.53 10.16
N LEU A 129 -5.88 -11.51 9.41
CA LEU A 129 -5.83 -11.50 7.94
C LEU A 129 -4.38 -11.46 7.46
N ALA A 130 -3.57 -10.58 8.04
CA ALA A 130 -2.17 -10.42 7.66
C ALA A 130 -1.36 -11.72 7.87
N VAL A 131 -1.53 -12.38 9.03
CA VAL A 131 -0.86 -13.64 9.35
C VAL A 131 -1.34 -14.76 8.44
N GLU A 132 -2.65 -14.89 8.21
CA GLU A 132 -3.20 -15.91 7.33
C GLU A 132 -2.69 -15.74 5.90
N ALA A 133 -2.76 -14.52 5.35
CA ALA A 133 -2.27 -14.22 4.01
C ALA A 133 -0.77 -14.49 3.88
N ALA A 134 0.04 -14.06 4.86
CA ALA A 134 1.47 -14.31 4.85
C ALA A 134 1.80 -15.80 4.89
N SER A 135 1.10 -16.58 5.73
CA SER A 135 1.29 -18.02 5.85
C SER A 135 0.96 -18.74 4.55
N ARG A 136 -0.21 -18.43 3.95
CA ARG A 136 -0.65 -19.01 2.68
C ARG A 136 0.29 -18.65 1.55
N LEU A 137 0.61 -17.35 1.41
CA LEU A 137 1.51 -16.87 0.36
C LEU A 137 2.89 -17.55 0.46
N ARG A 138 3.42 -17.71 1.66
CA ARG A 138 4.69 -18.43 1.88
C ARG A 138 4.58 -19.87 1.40
N SER A 139 3.54 -20.59 1.83
CA SER A 139 3.33 -22.00 1.43
C SER A 139 3.21 -22.14 -0.10
N MET A 140 2.46 -21.27 -0.75
CA MET A 140 2.30 -21.30 -2.22
C MET A 140 3.60 -20.90 -2.92
N ALA A 141 4.35 -19.94 -2.38
CA ALA A 141 5.63 -19.51 -2.95
C ALA A 141 6.69 -20.60 -2.85
N ASP A 142 6.76 -21.32 -1.73
CA ASP A 142 7.67 -22.46 -1.55
C ASP A 142 7.34 -23.56 -2.55
N ALA A 143 6.05 -23.86 -2.77
CA ALA A 143 5.60 -24.84 -3.76
C ALA A 143 5.89 -24.42 -5.22
N ALA A 144 5.84 -23.13 -5.52
CA ALA A 144 6.09 -22.55 -6.83
C ALA A 144 7.56 -22.18 -7.08
N ASP A 145 8.45 -22.43 -6.13
CA ASP A 145 9.88 -22.05 -6.17
C ASP A 145 10.08 -20.53 -6.35
N VAL A 146 9.29 -19.72 -5.64
CA VAL A 146 9.31 -18.25 -5.65
C VAL A 146 9.91 -17.70 -4.36
N ASP A 147 10.84 -16.76 -4.47
CA ASP A 147 11.37 -16.03 -3.32
C ASP A 147 10.46 -14.84 -2.98
N ILE A 148 10.02 -14.72 -1.72
CA ILE A 148 9.27 -13.55 -1.24
C ILE A 148 10.21 -12.59 -0.51
N THR A 149 10.16 -11.32 -0.91
CA THR A 149 10.73 -10.22 -0.16
C THR A 149 9.61 -9.47 0.55
N TRP A 150 9.51 -9.65 1.86
CA TRP A 150 8.54 -8.93 2.68
C TRP A 150 8.96 -7.48 2.83
N MET A 151 8.00 -6.59 2.67
CA MET A 151 8.20 -5.15 2.78
C MET A 151 7.29 -4.57 3.85
N ASP A 152 7.87 -3.70 4.64
CA ASP A 152 7.12 -2.90 5.62
C ASP A 152 6.67 -1.57 4.99
N THR A 153 5.52 -1.05 5.45
CA THR A 153 5.02 0.26 5.05
C THR A 153 4.83 1.15 6.26
N ALA A 154 5.30 2.38 6.15
CA ALA A 154 4.91 3.41 7.10
C ALA A 154 3.39 3.63 7.04
N LEU A 155 2.77 3.88 8.20
CA LEU A 155 1.37 4.27 8.30
C LEU A 155 1.07 5.46 7.36
N GLY A 156 0.02 5.33 6.56
CA GLY A 156 -0.42 6.38 5.65
C GLY A 156 0.10 6.30 4.23
N ALA A 157 0.64 5.17 3.82
CA ALA A 157 1.05 4.92 2.44
C ALA A 157 0.03 4.03 1.72
N GLU A 158 -1.15 4.57 1.39
CA GLU A 158 -2.17 3.88 0.57
C GLU A 158 -1.57 3.36 -0.72
N PHE A 159 -1.76 2.08 -1.08
CA PHE A 159 -1.27 1.43 -2.30
C PHE A 159 0.07 1.96 -2.81
N SER A 160 0.62 2.93 -2.08
CA SER A 160 1.77 3.72 -2.47
C SER A 160 2.94 2.86 -2.89
N PRO A 161 3.32 1.79 -2.15
CA PRO A 161 4.44 0.95 -2.58
C PRO A 161 4.17 0.21 -3.89
N ILE A 162 2.93 -0.28 -4.11
CA ILE A 162 2.57 -1.04 -5.32
C ILE A 162 2.44 -0.08 -6.50
N ARG A 163 1.74 1.05 -6.33
CA ARG A 163 1.64 2.10 -7.35
C ARG A 163 2.99 2.69 -7.72
N GLN A 164 3.84 2.89 -6.73
CA GLN A 164 5.21 3.37 -6.91
C GLN A 164 6.16 2.29 -7.42
N ARG A 165 5.69 1.08 -7.68
CA ARG A 165 6.48 -0.08 -8.11
C ARG A 165 7.65 -0.42 -7.18
N ARG A 166 7.52 -0.05 -5.92
CA ARG A 166 8.42 -0.46 -4.85
C ARG A 166 8.08 -1.86 -4.35
N ALA A 167 6.80 -2.22 -4.37
CA ALA A 167 6.30 -3.58 -4.18
C ALA A 167 5.60 -4.06 -5.46
N ASP A 168 5.51 -5.36 -5.63
CA ASP A 168 4.87 -6.01 -6.76
C ASP A 168 3.40 -6.31 -6.45
N ALA A 169 3.14 -6.68 -5.21
CA ALA A 169 1.83 -7.00 -4.67
C ALA A 169 1.77 -6.69 -3.17
N GLY A 170 0.58 -6.76 -2.59
CA GLY A 170 0.38 -6.62 -1.16
C GLY A 170 -1.08 -6.77 -0.75
N LEU A 171 -1.30 -6.66 0.55
CA LEU A 171 -2.64 -6.48 1.10
C LEU A 171 -2.94 -5.00 1.23
N ASP A 172 -4.20 -4.64 1.07
CA ASP A 172 -4.67 -3.29 1.40
C ASP A 172 -6.19 -3.28 1.60
N TRP A 173 -6.70 -2.16 2.14
CA TRP A 173 -8.12 -1.89 2.12
C TRP A 173 -8.58 -1.64 0.69
N THR A 174 -9.66 -2.29 0.30
CA THR A 174 -10.24 -2.17 -1.04
C THR A 174 -11.69 -1.71 -0.91
N ASP A 175 -12.17 -0.91 -1.84
CA ASP A 175 -13.60 -0.59 -1.91
C ASP A 175 -14.23 -1.41 -3.02
N PRO A 176 -15.24 -2.25 -2.73
CA PRO A 176 -15.96 -3.00 -3.75
C PRO A 176 -16.66 -2.11 -4.79
N ALA A 177 -16.95 -0.84 -4.44
CA ALA A 177 -17.58 0.12 -5.34
C ALA A 177 -16.61 0.83 -6.28
N ILE A 178 -15.30 0.64 -6.15
CA ILE A 178 -14.32 1.29 -7.02
C ILE A 178 -14.21 0.54 -8.35
N ALA A 179 -14.99 1.02 -9.32
CA ALA A 179 -14.80 0.69 -10.73
C ALA A 179 -13.52 1.32 -11.31
N ASP A 180 -12.97 2.36 -10.69
CA ASP A 180 -11.84 3.15 -11.16
C ASP A 180 -10.60 2.95 -10.28
N LEU A 181 -10.05 1.73 -10.28
CA LEU A 181 -8.67 1.56 -9.81
C LEU A 181 -7.74 2.34 -10.73
N PRO A 182 -6.82 3.16 -10.18
CA PRO A 182 -5.82 3.79 -11.02
C PRO A 182 -5.00 2.71 -11.71
N ALA A 183 -5.13 2.62 -13.05
CA ALA A 183 -4.37 1.66 -13.85
C ALA A 183 -2.86 1.82 -13.57
N PRO A 184 -2.08 0.75 -13.51
CA PRO A 184 -2.41 -0.64 -13.82
C PRO A 184 -2.46 -1.51 -12.55
N LEU A 185 -3.45 -1.36 -11.69
CA LEU A 185 -3.62 -2.22 -10.51
C LEU A 185 -4.75 -3.23 -10.76
N ASP A 186 -4.53 -4.46 -10.34
CA ASP A 186 -5.55 -5.49 -10.21
C ASP A 186 -5.80 -5.72 -8.71
N VAL A 187 -7.04 -6.04 -8.37
CA VAL A 187 -7.48 -6.30 -6.99
C VAL A 187 -8.29 -7.57 -6.94
N MET A 188 -8.09 -8.36 -5.89
CA MET A 188 -8.95 -9.47 -5.51
C MET A 188 -9.36 -9.30 -4.05
N GLN A 189 -10.65 -9.21 -3.80
CA GLN A 189 -11.18 -9.07 -2.46
C GLN A 189 -11.03 -10.38 -1.68
N LEU A 190 -10.62 -10.26 -0.42
CA LEU A 190 -10.48 -11.38 0.51
C LEU A 190 -11.62 -11.44 1.54
N GLY A 191 -12.28 -10.33 1.79
CA GLY A 191 -13.41 -10.26 2.71
C GLY A 191 -13.77 -8.82 3.09
N GLU A 192 -14.91 -8.71 3.77
CA GLU A 192 -15.36 -7.48 4.42
C GLU A 192 -15.21 -7.58 5.94
N PHE A 193 -14.84 -6.48 6.56
CA PHE A 193 -14.53 -6.39 7.98
C PHE A 193 -15.28 -5.22 8.60
N GLU A 194 -15.73 -5.40 9.84
CA GLU A 194 -16.31 -4.31 10.63
C GLU A 194 -15.19 -3.51 11.30
N PRO A 195 -15.26 -2.17 11.37
CA PRO A 195 -14.31 -1.37 12.12
C PRO A 195 -14.42 -1.64 13.63
N ASP A 196 -13.33 -1.41 14.33
CA ASP A 196 -13.33 -1.35 15.79
C ASP A 196 -13.67 0.07 16.22
N LEU A 197 -14.76 0.22 16.96
CA LEU A 197 -15.16 1.47 17.60
C LEU A 197 -14.84 1.39 19.08
N TRP A 198 -14.04 2.33 19.57
CA TRP A 198 -13.67 2.44 20.96
C TRP A 198 -14.40 3.61 21.60
N VAL A 199 -15.00 3.37 22.75
CA VAL A 199 -15.70 4.39 23.53
C VAL A 199 -15.18 4.39 24.97
N PRO A 200 -15.28 5.51 25.71
CA PRO A 200 -14.98 5.52 27.13
C PRO A 200 -15.78 4.44 27.88
N ASP A 201 -15.17 3.79 28.85
CA ASP A 201 -15.82 2.75 29.68
C ASP A 201 -17.01 3.29 30.46
N THR A 202 -17.05 4.60 30.69
CA THR A 202 -18.15 5.34 31.31
C THR A 202 -19.32 5.62 30.35
N HIS A 203 -19.11 5.43 29.03
CA HIS A 203 -20.15 5.71 28.03
C HIS A 203 -21.23 4.62 28.06
N PRO A 204 -22.54 4.97 27.92
CA PRO A 204 -23.63 3.98 27.94
C PRO A 204 -23.50 2.85 26.92
N ALA A 205 -22.88 3.11 25.76
CA ALA A 205 -22.62 2.09 24.74
C ALA A 205 -21.64 1.01 25.22
N ALA A 206 -20.77 1.31 26.19
CA ALA A 206 -19.81 0.35 26.75
C ALA A 206 -20.53 -0.86 27.37
N SER A 207 -21.65 -0.61 28.08
CA SER A 207 -22.48 -1.67 28.69
C SER A 207 -23.36 -2.39 27.67
N ARG A 208 -23.78 -1.70 26.60
CA ARG A 208 -24.61 -2.28 25.54
C ARG A 208 -23.79 -3.11 24.55
N GLY A 209 -22.49 -2.84 24.43
CA GLY A 209 -21.59 -3.47 23.45
C GLY A 209 -21.83 -3.02 22.01
N VAL A 210 -22.72 -2.06 21.79
CA VAL A 210 -23.08 -1.52 20.46
C VAL A 210 -23.45 -0.05 20.58
N MET A 211 -23.11 0.73 19.54
CA MET A 211 -23.45 2.13 19.37
C MET A 211 -24.17 2.32 18.03
N GLY A 212 -25.29 3.05 18.03
CA GLY A 212 -25.98 3.42 16.81
C GLY A 212 -25.19 4.46 16.01
N LEU A 213 -25.37 4.48 14.67
CA LEU A 213 -24.69 5.46 13.81
C LEU A 213 -25.17 6.89 14.10
N ASP A 214 -26.43 7.04 14.48
CA ASP A 214 -27.00 8.32 14.89
C ASP A 214 -26.30 8.88 16.14
N GLU A 215 -26.06 8.02 17.13
CA GLU A 215 -25.32 8.36 18.34
C GLU A 215 -23.85 8.66 18.01
N LEU A 216 -23.22 7.85 17.16
CA LEU A 216 -21.83 8.02 16.74
C LEU A 216 -21.62 9.33 15.96
N ALA A 217 -22.55 9.68 15.07
CA ALA A 217 -22.47 10.89 14.25
C ALA A 217 -22.57 12.20 15.07
N HIS A 218 -22.92 12.12 16.35
CA HIS A 218 -22.97 13.25 17.28
C HIS A 218 -21.82 13.23 18.32
N MET A 219 -20.82 12.34 18.12
CA MET A 219 -19.62 12.29 18.94
C MET A 219 -18.41 12.93 18.24
N ASP A 220 -17.40 13.25 19.03
CA ASP A 220 -16.08 13.62 18.52
C ASP A 220 -15.33 12.34 18.11
N VAL A 221 -15.48 11.91 16.86
CA VAL A 221 -14.89 10.65 16.40
C VAL A 221 -13.49 10.88 15.85
N ILE A 222 -12.51 10.35 16.56
CA ILE A 222 -11.10 10.34 16.13
C ILE A 222 -10.92 9.19 15.16
N HIS A 223 -10.45 9.50 13.95
CA HIS A 223 -10.10 8.52 12.94
C HIS A 223 -8.75 8.87 12.33
N GLY A 224 -8.05 7.87 11.76
CA GLY A 224 -6.77 8.08 11.08
C GLY A 224 -6.90 9.13 9.96
N PRO A 225 -5.80 9.82 9.62
CA PRO A 225 -5.85 10.87 8.62
C PRO A 225 -6.33 10.31 7.28
N ARG A 226 -7.11 11.09 6.53
CA ARG A 226 -7.67 10.69 5.23
C ARG A 226 -6.64 10.05 4.28
N ARG A 227 -5.38 10.55 4.32
CA ARG A 227 -4.26 9.99 3.55
C ARG A 227 -3.84 8.57 3.93
N ALA A 228 -4.31 8.05 5.08
CA ALA A 228 -3.96 6.72 5.59
C ALA A 228 -5.03 5.66 5.33
N GLY A 229 -6.26 6.07 5.04
CA GLY A 229 -7.39 5.18 4.84
C GLY A 229 -8.39 5.72 3.80
N GLY A 230 -7.91 6.42 2.76
CA GLY A 230 -8.65 7.26 1.84
C GLY A 230 -10.07 6.80 1.51
N TRP A 231 -10.22 5.59 1.01
CA TRP A 231 -11.54 5.08 0.61
C TRP A 231 -12.42 4.71 1.78
N THR A 232 -11.88 4.02 2.78
CA THR A 232 -12.62 3.69 4.00
C THR A 232 -13.01 4.96 4.73
N TYR A 233 -12.10 5.95 4.79
CA TYR A 233 -12.36 7.27 5.36
C TYR A 233 -13.54 7.95 4.66
N ASP A 234 -13.48 8.10 3.34
CA ASP A 234 -14.51 8.80 2.57
C ASP A 234 -15.87 8.06 2.62
N ARG A 235 -15.85 6.73 2.58
CA ARG A 235 -17.05 5.90 2.70
C ARG A 235 -17.71 6.05 4.07
N TRP A 236 -16.95 5.91 5.15
CA TRP A 236 -17.48 6.03 6.50
C TRP A 236 -17.95 7.46 6.81
N LEU A 237 -17.20 8.45 6.32
CA LEU A 237 -17.61 9.85 6.41
C LEU A 237 -18.96 10.07 5.70
N ALA A 238 -19.13 9.54 4.49
CA ALA A 238 -20.40 9.64 3.77
C ALA A 238 -21.55 9.00 4.52
N VAL A 239 -21.35 7.81 5.09
CA VAL A 239 -22.38 7.13 5.91
C VAL A 239 -22.74 7.97 7.12
N LEU A 240 -21.77 8.47 7.90
CA LEU A 240 -22.02 9.24 9.10
C LEU A 240 -22.69 10.59 8.80
N ARG A 241 -22.36 11.20 7.66
CA ARG A 241 -23.02 12.43 7.19
C ARG A 241 -24.49 12.25 6.80
N THR A 242 -24.96 11.04 6.58
CA THR A 242 -26.42 10.79 6.42
C THR A 242 -27.18 10.97 7.73
N HIS A 243 -26.51 10.85 8.88
CA HIS A 243 -27.08 11.03 10.21
C HIS A 243 -26.82 12.44 10.79
N ASN A 244 -25.69 13.06 10.43
CA ASN A 244 -25.34 14.43 10.81
C ASN A 244 -24.57 15.08 9.65
N SER A 245 -25.20 16.01 8.93
CA SER A 245 -24.60 16.66 7.74
C SER A 245 -23.30 17.39 8.03
N ASP A 246 -23.12 17.86 9.25
CA ASP A 246 -21.93 18.63 9.67
C ASP A 246 -20.84 17.73 10.27
N PHE A 247 -21.06 16.40 10.26
CA PHE A 247 -20.08 15.45 10.81
C PHE A 247 -18.76 15.50 10.04
N ASP A 248 -17.66 15.49 10.78
CA ASP A 248 -16.33 15.25 10.27
C ASP A 248 -15.49 14.46 11.29
N PHE A 249 -14.46 13.76 10.81
CA PHE A 249 -13.55 13.06 11.70
C PHE A 249 -12.51 14.02 12.28
N ALA A 250 -12.20 13.82 13.56
CA ALA A 250 -11.06 14.47 14.20
C ALA A 250 -9.77 13.73 13.88
N ASP A 251 -8.70 14.49 13.58
CA ASP A 251 -7.37 13.90 13.37
C ASP A 251 -6.81 13.31 14.67
N PRO A 252 -6.18 12.13 14.62
CA PRO A 252 -5.57 11.54 15.79
C PRO A 252 -4.35 12.38 16.25
N PRO A 253 -4.24 12.73 17.52
CA PRO A 253 -3.09 13.45 18.05
C PRO A 253 -1.80 12.65 17.96
N PHE A 254 -1.92 11.31 17.92
CA PHE A 254 -0.80 10.37 17.80
C PHE A 254 -1.05 9.38 16.64
N PRO A 255 -0.92 9.80 15.38
CA PRO A 255 -1.35 9.01 14.23
C PRO A 255 -0.59 7.69 14.05
N GLN A 256 0.55 7.51 14.73
CA GLN A 256 1.37 6.29 14.67
C GLN A 256 1.18 5.36 15.87
N SER A 257 0.30 5.72 16.82
CA SER A 257 0.14 4.98 18.07
C SER A 257 -1.31 4.92 18.51
N LEU A 258 -1.99 3.81 18.19
CA LEU A 258 -3.35 3.56 18.68
C LEU A 258 -3.44 3.61 20.22
N PRO A 259 -2.53 2.99 21.01
CA PRO A 259 -2.58 3.09 22.46
C PRO A 259 -2.54 4.53 22.98
N MET A 260 -1.68 5.39 22.41
CA MET A 260 -1.59 6.79 22.77
C MET A 260 -2.86 7.58 22.39
N THR A 261 -3.45 7.27 21.23
CA THR A 261 -4.71 7.89 20.79
C THR A 261 -5.86 7.48 21.72
N LEU A 262 -5.94 6.19 22.10
CA LEU A 262 -6.96 5.71 23.06
C LEU A 262 -6.79 6.36 24.43
N ALA A 263 -5.57 6.43 24.97
CA ALA A 263 -5.29 7.10 26.25
C ALA A 263 -5.66 8.58 26.22
N PHE A 264 -5.38 9.27 25.10
CA PHE A 264 -5.77 10.65 24.90
C PHE A 264 -7.30 10.82 24.87
N ALA A 265 -8.02 9.98 24.10
CA ALA A 265 -9.48 10.03 24.04
C ALA A 265 -10.12 9.74 25.39
N ALA A 266 -9.60 8.77 26.15
CA ALA A 266 -10.05 8.46 27.50
C ALA A 266 -9.83 9.59 28.52
N SER A 267 -8.79 10.41 28.34
CA SER A 267 -8.49 11.54 29.23
C SER A 267 -9.33 12.78 28.94
N GLY A 268 -10.06 12.78 27.81
CA GLY A 268 -10.91 13.90 27.38
C GLY A 268 -12.36 13.79 27.88
N SER A 269 -13.29 14.36 27.12
CA SER A 269 -14.71 14.31 27.42
C SER A 269 -15.30 12.91 27.17
N SER A 270 -16.38 12.58 27.87
CA SER A 270 -17.17 11.34 27.63
C SER A 270 -17.77 11.22 26.22
N HIS A 271 -17.57 12.23 25.37
CA HIS A 271 -18.07 12.32 24.00
C HIS A 271 -17.03 11.97 22.93
N ALA A 272 -15.79 11.60 23.30
CA ALA A 272 -14.79 11.18 22.33
C ALA A 272 -14.92 9.68 22.03
N ALA A 273 -14.91 9.31 20.76
CA ALA A 273 -14.80 7.93 20.28
C ALA A 273 -13.60 7.78 19.36
N VAL A 274 -13.05 6.58 19.25
CA VAL A 274 -11.95 6.29 18.32
C VAL A 274 -12.44 5.19 17.36
N LEU A 275 -12.46 5.51 16.07
CA LEU A 275 -12.82 4.58 15.02
C LEU A 275 -11.52 4.14 14.31
N THR A 276 -11.24 2.85 14.34
CA THR A 276 -10.05 2.27 13.71
C THR A 276 -10.44 1.28 12.64
N GLY A 277 -9.53 1.01 11.71
CA GLY A 277 -9.67 -0.16 10.87
C GLY A 277 -9.85 -1.41 11.74
N PRO A 278 -10.53 -2.45 11.24
CA PRO A 278 -10.80 -3.65 12.04
C PRO A 278 -9.50 -4.37 12.39
N CYS A 279 -9.13 -4.28 13.65
CA CYS A 279 -7.91 -4.93 14.16
C CYS A 279 -8.17 -6.37 14.63
N HIS A 280 -9.41 -6.74 14.98
CA HIS A 280 -9.66 -7.97 15.73
C HIS A 280 -10.87 -8.82 15.30
N ARG A 281 -11.66 -8.44 14.26
CA ARG A 281 -12.90 -9.15 13.95
C ARG A 281 -13.10 -9.46 12.48
N ILE A 282 -13.43 -10.72 12.22
CA ILE A 282 -13.92 -11.20 10.93
C ILE A 282 -15.44 -11.20 10.98
N GLN A 283 -16.11 -10.72 9.93
CA GLN A 283 -17.57 -10.73 9.84
C GLN A 283 -18.11 -12.14 10.08
N GLY A 284 -19.09 -12.27 10.99
CA GLY A 284 -19.72 -13.55 11.35
C GLY A 284 -19.14 -14.27 12.58
N GLN A 285 -18.03 -13.83 13.15
CA GLN A 285 -17.63 -14.33 14.47
C GLN A 285 -18.48 -13.67 15.56
N ALA A 286 -19.12 -14.49 16.40
CA ALA A 286 -19.85 -14.03 17.56
C ALA A 286 -18.90 -13.19 18.46
N VAL A 287 -19.30 -11.94 18.71
CA VAL A 287 -18.64 -11.13 19.74
C VAL A 287 -18.79 -11.87 21.05
N PRO A 288 -17.71 -12.21 21.79
CA PRO A 288 -17.88 -12.71 23.14
C PRO A 288 -18.69 -11.65 23.91
N ALA A 289 -19.70 -12.09 24.64
CA ALA A 289 -20.64 -11.25 25.40
C ALA A 289 -19.94 -10.33 26.43
N ARG A 290 -18.69 -10.55 26.67
CA ARG A 290 -17.73 -9.63 27.30
C ARG A 290 -16.45 -9.70 26.49
N PRO A 291 -15.89 -8.56 26.00
CA PRO A 291 -14.54 -8.56 25.50
C PRO A 291 -13.67 -9.11 26.64
N GLY A 292 -13.07 -10.27 26.42
CA GLY A 292 -11.97 -10.71 27.28
C GLY A 292 -10.94 -9.60 27.31
N PRO A 293 -10.15 -9.46 28.39
CA PRO A 293 -9.11 -8.43 28.41
C PRO A 293 -8.30 -8.62 27.16
N VAL A 294 -8.25 -7.56 26.28
CA VAL A 294 -7.34 -7.49 25.16
C VAL A 294 -5.98 -7.66 25.78
N THR A 295 -5.39 -8.84 25.62
CA THR A 295 -4.11 -9.20 26.25
C THR A 295 -3.05 -8.28 25.68
N GLY A 296 -2.68 -7.25 26.46
CA GLY A 296 -1.71 -6.21 26.10
C GLY A 296 -2.22 -4.76 26.16
N ALA A 297 -3.52 -4.51 26.07
CA ALA A 297 -4.07 -3.19 26.37
C ALA A 297 -4.36 -3.13 27.87
N GLY A 298 -3.49 -2.47 28.64
CA GLY A 298 -3.90 -1.94 29.92
C GLY A 298 -5.21 -1.17 29.73
N SER A 299 -6.08 -1.16 30.73
CA SER A 299 -7.36 -0.45 30.68
C SER A 299 -7.12 1.06 30.49
N TRP A 300 -7.00 1.47 29.22
CA TRP A 300 -6.85 2.88 28.84
C TRP A 300 -8.14 3.70 29.10
N GLY A 301 -9.12 3.14 29.84
CA GLY A 301 -10.42 3.74 30.03
C GLY A 301 -11.29 3.73 28.78
N MET A 302 -10.92 2.96 27.73
CA MET A 302 -11.69 2.78 26.50
C MET A 302 -12.04 1.32 26.32
N VAL A 303 -13.25 1.04 25.85
CA VAL A 303 -13.72 -0.32 25.54
C VAL A 303 -14.20 -0.41 24.11
N PRO A 304 -13.96 -1.53 23.42
CA PRO A 304 -14.45 -1.71 22.07
C PRO A 304 -15.95 -2.03 22.06
N VAL A 305 -16.66 -1.38 21.14
CA VAL A 305 -18.09 -1.63 20.86
C VAL A 305 -18.29 -1.81 19.36
N ARG A 306 -19.45 -2.31 18.95
CA ARG A 306 -19.80 -2.39 17.53
C ARG A 306 -20.42 -1.09 17.05
N ALA A 307 -20.07 -0.65 15.83
CA ALA A 307 -20.63 0.52 15.18
C ALA A 307 -21.83 0.11 14.30
N GLY A 308 -23.04 0.34 14.78
CA GLY A 308 -24.28 0.10 14.02
C GLY A 308 -24.54 -1.38 13.69
N GLN A 309 -25.54 -1.61 12.83
CA GLN A 309 -25.79 -2.93 12.26
C GLN A 309 -25.19 -2.99 10.84
N TYR A 310 -23.95 -3.45 10.70
CA TYR A 310 -23.28 -3.77 9.41
C TYR A 310 -23.19 -2.63 8.37
N GLN A 311 -23.34 -1.38 8.77
CA GLN A 311 -23.31 -0.24 7.84
C GLN A 311 -21.91 0.37 7.65
N LEU A 312 -21.03 0.19 8.64
CA LEU A 312 -19.64 0.55 8.53
C LEU A 312 -18.82 -0.73 8.29
N THR A 313 -18.45 -0.99 7.06
CA THR A 313 -17.57 -2.09 6.69
C THR A 313 -16.39 -1.58 5.87
N ALA A 314 -15.32 -2.32 5.89
CA ALA A 314 -14.17 -2.11 5.03
C ALA A 314 -13.82 -3.42 4.35
N ALA A 315 -13.65 -3.42 3.04
CA ALA A 315 -13.18 -4.57 2.31
C ALA A 315 -11.64 -4.59 2.32
N ALA A 316 -11.05 -5.75 2.51
CA ALA A 316 -9.62 -5.96 2.33
C ALA A 316 -9.36 -6.95 1.20
N GLY A 317 -8.25 -6.76 0.49
CA GLY A 317 -7.92 -7.59 -0.64
C GLY A 317 -6.43 -7.68 -0.93
N LEU A 318 -6.10 -8.60 -1.82
CA LEU A 318 -4.84 -8.65 -2.51
C LEU A 318 -4.85 -7.61 -3.63
N VAL A 319 -3.82 -6.79 -3.67
CA VAL A 319 -3.62 -5.76 -4.69
C VAL A 319 -2.28 -6.03 -5.35
N TRP A 320 -2.21 -5.97 -6.66
CA TRP A 320 -0.95 -6.14 -7.38
C TRP A 320 -0.89 -5.27 -8.64
N ASN A 321 0.32 -5.14 -9.16
CA ASN A 321 0.54 -4.48 -10.42
C ASN A 321 0.04 -5.37 -11.57
N GLY A 322 -0.87 -4.90 -12.40
CA GLY A 322 -1.43 -5.64 -13.54
C GLY A 322 -0.40 -6.06 -14.59
N GLU A 323 0.80 -5.49 -14.56
CA GLU A 323 1.93 -5.91 -15.40
C GLU A 323 2.79 -7.02 -14.77
N LEU A 324 2.40 -7.53 -13.59
CA LEU A 324 3.11 -8.63 -12.93
C LEU A 324 3.18 -9.86 -13.84
N PRO A 325 4.31 -10.59 -13.90
CA PRO A 325 4.41 -11.82 -14.70
C PRO A 325 3.34 -12.84 -14.32
N ARG A 326 2.75 -13.51 -15.33
CA ARG A 326 1.67 -14.49 -15.14
C ARG A 326 1.90 -15.53 -14.04
N PRO A 327 3.10 -16.13 -13.88
CA PRO A 327 3.34 -17.10 -12.80
C PRO A 327 3.19 -16.48 -11.40
N LEU A 328 3.58 -15.20 -11.22
CA LEU A 328 3.42 -14.49 -9.96
C LEU A 328 1.96 -14.06 -9.74
N GLN A 329 1.23 -13.70 -10.81
CA GLN A 329 -0.22 -13.47 -10.70
C GLN A 329 -0.94 -14.75 -10.27
N GLN A 330 -0.60 -15.91 -10.86
CA GLN A 330 -1.19 -17.20 -10.50
C GLN A 330 -0.94 -17.53 -9.03
N LEU A 331 0.27 -17.28 -8.53
CA LEU A 331 0.60 -17.44 -7.11
C LEU A 331 -0.33 -16.61 -6.20
N LEU A 332 -0.67 -15.37 -6.60
CA LEU A 332 -1.60 -14.54 -5.84
C LEU A 332 -3.04 -15.07 -5.91
N PHE A 333 -3.48 -15.57 -7.07
CA PHE A 333 -4.78 -16.21 -7.20
C PHE A 333 -4.88 -17.46 -6.31
N ASP A 334 -3.89 -18.34 -6.36
CA ASP A 334 -3.86 -19.58 -5.55
C ASP A 334 -3.82 -19.24 -4.05
N THR A 335 -3.16 -18.14 -3.68
CA THR A 335 -3.17 -17.63 -2.31
C THR A 335 -4.57 -17.18 -1.89
N ALA A 336 -5.29 -16.48 -2.76
CA ALA A 336 -6.62 -15.94 -2.48
C ALA A 336 -7.70 -17.03 -2.44
N ASP A 337 -7.64 -18.03 -3.32
CA ASP A 337 -8.63 -19.12 -3.39
C ASP A 337 -8.80 -19.83 -2.04
N GLY A 338 -7.74 -19.91 -1.26
CA GLY A 338 -7.80 -20.48 0.07
C GLY A 338 -8.58 -19.66 1.11
N PHE A 339 -8.87 -18.37 0.85
CA PHE A 339 -9.67 -17.53 1.77
C PHE A 339 -11.19 -17.72 1.61
N GLY A 340 -11.63 -18.27 0.48
CA GLY A 340 -13.06 -18.41 0.15
C GLY A 340 -13.78 -19.61 0.78
N ALA A 341 -13.07 -20.62 1.28
CA ALA A 341 -13.66 -21.88 1.69
C ALA A 341 -14.64 -21.77 2.89
N ASP A 342 -14.48 -20.75 3.74
CA ASP A 342 -15.33 -20.52 4.93
C ASP A 342 -16.27 -19.30 4.81
N ARG A 343 -16.23 -18.50 3.75
CA ARG A 343 -16.80 -17.13 3.72
C ARG A 343 -17.78 -16.82 2.60
N GLY A 344 -18.19 -17.82 1.78
CA GLY A 344 -19.07 -17.60 0.64
C GLY A 344 -18.34 -16.95 -0.55
N PRO A 345 -18.94 -16.93 -1.75
CA PRO A 345 -18.26 -16.50 -2.98
C PRO A 345 -18.14 -14.96 -3.00
N ILE A 346 -17.03 -14.40 -2.56
CA ILE A 346 -16.67 -12.99 -2.73
C ILE A 346 -15.33 -12.93 -3.48
N LEU A 347 -15.27 -13.53 -4.64
CA LEU A 347 -14.13 -13.41 -5.55
C LEU A 347 -14.60 -12.66 -6.79
N GLU A 348 -14.81 -11.34 -6.68
CA GLU A 348 -14.93 -10.50 -7.86
C GLU A 348 -13.55 -9.94 -8.22
N ARG A 349 -13.09 -10.34 -9.41
CA ARG A 349 -11.90 -9.74 -10.02
C ARG A 349 -12.29 -8.39 -10.60
N VAL A 350 -11.87 -7.32 -9.97
CA VAL A 350 -11.95 -5.97 -10.54
C VAL A 350 -10.68 -5.73 -11.34
N THR A 351 -10.76 -5.88 -12.65
CA THR A 351 -9.68 -5.46 -13.55
C THR A 351 -9.99 -4.06 -14.05
N ALA A 352 -9.01 -3.16 -13.92
CA ALA A 352 -9.11 -1.85 -14.57
C ALA A 352 -9.29 -2.04 -16.10
N PRO A 353 -10.16 -1.25 -16.74
CA PRO A 353 -10.29 -1.29 -18.19
C PRO A 353 -8.93 -0.99 -18.82
N ARG A 354 -8.46 -1.90 -19.68
CA ARG A 354 -7.25 -1.66 -20.46
C ARG A 354 -7.59 -0.58 -21.50
N ALA A 355 -6.97 0.60 -21.37
CA ALA A 355 -7.01 1.66 -22.36
C ALA A 355 -6.28 1.26 -23.65
#